data_c9f6dd9b8a9ba923da0602d83013b409
#
_entry.id   c9f6dd9b8a9ba923da0602d83013b409
#
_cell.length_a   1.000
_cell.length_b   1.000
_cell.length_c   1.000
_cell.angle_alpha   90.00
_cell.angle_beta   90.00
_cell.angle_gamma   90.00
#
_symmetry.space_group_name_H-M   'P 1'
#
loop_
_entity.id
_entity.type
_entity.pdbx_description
1 polymer ?
#
loop_
_entity_poly.entity_id
_entity_poly.type
_entity_poly.pdbx_seq_one_letter_code
_entity_poly.pdbx_strand_id
1 'polypeptide(L)'
;MKQSKKVVARIIILILALFTVIPGTVSQKVYAEPGGSESSQAADASKDDSNKKEEKKEEDMTPEEREKKAEEDAYKMEIQSNGWKNWPKGPGTYGEAAIVMDAGTGSILYAKNIDEHEYPASITKVLTSLIALKYGNLSDKVTFSNDCISFMQPGDSSVGLKEGNVISLEQALYATLLASANEAAYAVAENVGKNAGHDYNWFIQQMNEECKSLGGNNSNFVNANGLHDDNHYTCARDMALIGREIWRYPEFLKICQEQSYKIPASDTTEEHVFPQHHKMLIKENKNYYQYAVAGKTGYTSNALSTLITLADNGNMKLVCVVLRTHGVNIYPDTKNLFEYAFNNFQKIQVADEKKPDEVEKFISAADSQSDVSAQSDGSEDTESVQTGGNEYQPLEDGYVILPKDVDNSGDSKKNGGKSSAKSIWKNFLQKVEAVWDFGQKKFAGKSTTEKYVIAGGCVALVILIFSLIVLLIRRRR
;
A
#
# COMPACT_ATOMS: atom_id res chain seq x y z
N MET A 1 22.35 -42.26 11.60
CA MET A 1 20.96 -42.29 11.03
C MET A 1 19.95 -43.16 11.79
N LYS A 2 20.29 -44.31 12.41
CA LYS A 2 19.34 -45.16 13.16
C LYS A 2 18.90 -44.56 14.53
N GLN A 3 19.74 -43.78 15.21
CA GLN A 3 19.39 -43.16 16.51
C GLN A 3 18.42 -41.98 16.38
N SER A 4 18.49 -41.17 15.31
CA SER A 4 17.60 -40.03 15.13
C SER A 4 16.13 -40.46 14.82
N LYS A 5 15.96 -41.60 14.14
CA LYS A 5 14.60 -42.15 13.86
C LYS A 5 13.88 -42.64 15.13
N LYS A 6 14.65 -43.18 16.12
CA LYS A 6 14.09 -43.65 17.40
C LYS A 6 13.66 -42.48 18.30
N VAL A 7 14.40 -41.35 18.26
CA VAL A 7 14.03 -40.15 19.03
C VAL A 7 12.79 -39.52 18.47
N VAL A 8 12.68 -39.36 17.14
CA VAL A 8 11.50 -38.82 16.46
C VAL A 8 10.27 -39.70 16.72
N ALA A 9 10.40 -41.03 16.64
CA ALA A 9 9.28 -41.93 16.91
C ALA A 9 8.80 -41.84 18.38
N ARG A 10 9.71 -41.69 19.36
CA ARG A 10 9.34 -41.50 20.78
C ARG A 10 8.63 -40.15 21.04
N ILE A 11 9.03 -39.10 20.36
CA ILE A 11 8.40 -37.78 20.45
C ILE A 11 6.98 -37.83 19.85
N ILE A 12 6.78 -38.51 18.71
CA ILE A 12 5.46 -38.66 18.09
C ILE A 12 4.51 -39.46 18.99
N ILE A 13 4.99 -40.52 19.65
CA ILE A 13 4.19 -41.34 20.58
C ILE A 13 3.79 -40.51 21.82
N LEU A 14 4.68 -39.67 22.34
CA LEU A 14 4.38 -38.80 23.48
C LEU A 14 3.34 -37.72 23.13
N ILE A 15 3.34 -37.21 21.90
CA ILE A 15 2.37 -36.21 21.40
C ILE A 15 0.99 -36.87 21.18
N LEU A 16 0.94 -38.09 20.66
CA LEU A 16 -0.32 -38.83 20.47
C LEU A 16 -0.97 -39.23 21.81
N ALA A 17 -0.18 -39.53 22.84
CA ALA A 17 -0.69 -39.86 24.18
C ALA A 17 -1.32 -38.61 24.89
N LEU A 18 -0.94 -37.40 24.53
CA LEU A 18 -1.50 -36.16 25.09
C LEU A 18 -2.87 -35.77 24.49
N PHE A 19 -3.27 -36.37 23.36
CA PHE A 19 -4.55 -36.10 22.69
C PHE A 19 -5.71 -37.04 23.08
N THR A 20 -5.45 -38.07 23.92
CA THR A 20 -6.47 -39.06 24.27
C THR A 20 -7.27 -38.75 25.54
N VAL A 21 -7.10 -37.59 26.16
CA VAL A 21 -7.80 -37.21 27.40
C VAL A 21 -8.55 -35.89 27.21
N ILE A 22 -9.65 -35.91 26.47
CA ILE A 22 -10.73 -34.91 26.60
C ILE A 22 -12.06 -35.57 26.25
N PRO A 23 -12.98 -35.84 27.21
CA PRO A 23 -14.37 -36.07 26.93
C PRO A 23 -15.12 -34.73 27.01
N GLY A 24 -15.74 -34.30 25.93
CA GLY A 24 -16.52 -33.09 25.87
C GLY A 24 -17.54 -33.16 24.74
N THR A 25 -18.76 -33.52 25.09
CA THR A 25 -19.97 -33.61 24.26
C THR A 25 -20.25 -32.30 23.52
N VAL A 26 -20.39 -32.37 22.20
CA VAL A 26 -20.98 -31.30 21.37
C VAL A 26 -22.28 -31.82 20.79
N SER A 27 -23.37 -31.18 21.17
CA SER A 27 -24.72 -31.40 20.67
C SER A 27 -24.86 -30.86 19.25
N GLN A 28 -25.19 -31.75 18.29
CA GLN A 28 -25.56 -31.40 16.92
C GLN A 28 -27.04 -31.05 16.85
N LYS A 29 -27.39 -29.90 16.28
CA LYS A 29 -28.72 -29.61 15.77
C LYS A 29 -28.77 -29.96 14.28
N VAL A 30 -29.60 -30.96 14.02
CA VAL A 30 -29.97 -31.43 12.68
C VAL A 30 -31.07 -30.54 12.12
N TYR A 31 -30.93 -30.05 10.90
CA TYR A 31 -32.04 -29.54 10.09
C TYR A 31 -32.24 -30.48 8.92
N ALA A 32 -33.50 -30.93 8.77
CA ALA A 32 -33.96 -31.88 7.79
C ALA A 32 -34.25 -31.24 6.43
N GLU A 33 -33.88 -31.93 5.37
CA GLU A 33 -34.37 -31.73 3.99
C GLU A 33 -35.70 -32.45 3.77
N PRO A 34 -36.54 -32.02 2.82
CA PRO A 34 -37.55 -32.87 2.21
C PRO A 34 -37.11 -33.32 0.81
N GLY A 35 -37.30 -34.60 0.59
CA GLY A 35 -36.89 -35.34 -0.60
C GLY A 35 -37.89 -35.34 -1.78
N GLY A 36 -37.49 -36.00 -2.83
CA GLY A 36 -38.26 -36.33 -4.05
C GLY A 36 -37.35 -36.94 -5.11
N SER A 37 -37.26 -38.18 -5.16
CA SER A 37 -37.46 -39.38 -5.99
C SER A 37 -36.94 -39.37 -7.43
N GLU A 38 -36.07 -40.38 -7.67
CA GLU A 38 -36.01 -41.41 -8.77
C GLU A 38 -35.94 -40.95 -10.24
N SER A 39 -34.97 -41.40 -11.05
CA SER A 39 -34.77 -42.80 -11.50
C SER A 39 -33.52 -42.94 -12.39
N SER A 40 -32.89 -44.10 -12.25
CA SER A 40 -31.94 -44.88 -13.05
C SER A 40 -31.73 -44.58 -14.54
N GLN A 41 -30.49 -44.59 -15.04
CA GLN A 41 -29.95 -45.69 -15.89
C GLN A 41 -28.45 -45.45 -16.21
N ALA A 42 -27.69 -46.53 -16.18
CA ALA A 42 -26.28 -46.61 -16.51
C ALA A 42 -26.07 -46.65 -18.04
N ALA A 43 -24.96 -46.04 -18.51
CA ALA A 43 -24.22 -46.51 -19.67
C ALA A 43 -22.79 -45.96 -19.65
N ASP A 44 -21.88 -46.89 -19.73
CA ASP A 44 -20.44 -46.82 -19.89
C ASP A 44 -20.04 -46.11 -21.20
N ALA A 45 -19.08 -45.16 -21.10
CA ALA A 45 -18.16 -44.88 -22.20
C ALA A 45 -17.02 -43.95 -21.73
N SER A 46 -15.83 -44.49 -21.69
CA SER A 46 -14.55 -43.81 -21.64
C SER A 46 -14.44 -42.68 -22.68
N LYS A 47 -14.17 -41.46 -22.26
CA LYS A 47 -13.54 -40.42 -23.10
C LYS A 47 -12.64 -39.55 -22.23
N ASP A 48 -11.39 -39.61 -22.59
CA ASP A 48 -10.34 -38.62 -22.34
C ASP A 48 -10.87 -37.22 -22.65
N ASP A 49 -11.06 -36.41 -21.63
CA ASP A 49 -11.56 -35.03 -21.79
C ASP A 49 -10.52 -34.06 -21.27
N SER A 50 -9.68 -33.66 -22.21
CA SER A 50 -8.82 -32.48 -22.06
C SER A 50 -9.71 -31.25 -21.86
N ASN A 51 -9.96 -30.90 -20.62
CA ASN A 51 -10.80 -29.78 -20.19
C ASN A 51 -10.17 -28.43 -20.58
N LYS A 52 -10.25 -28.06 -21.86
CA LYS A 52 -10.11 -26.67 -22.33
C LYS A 52 -11.42 -25.98 -21.91
N LYS A 53 -11.40 -25.26 -20.79
CA LYS A 53 -12.41 -24.25 -20.51
C LYS A 53 -12.41 -23.27 -21.68
N GLU A 54 -13.45 -23.29 -22.51
CA GLU A 54 -13.70 -22.21 -23.46
C GLU A 54 -13.85 -20.92 -22.65
N GLU A 55 -12.97 -19.92 -22.90
CA GLU A 55 -13.07 -18.58 -22.32
C GLU A 55 -14.39 -17.97 -22.86
N LYS A 56 -15.30 -17.64 -21.95
CA LYS A 56 -16.51 -16.89 -22.28
C LYS A 56 -16.10 -15.58 -22.94
N LYS A 57 -16.79 -15.17 -23.99
CA LYS A 57 -16.63 -13.83 -24.56
C LYS A 57 -17.07 -12.80 -23.51
N GLU A 58 -16.42 -11.68 -23.46
CA GLU A 58 -16.67 -10.63 -22.45
C GLU A 58 -18.11 -10.12 -22.47
N GLU A 59 -18.77 -10.18 -23.67
CA GLU A 59 -20.17 -9.83 -23.87
C GLU A 59 -21.13 -10.76 -23.11
N ASP A 60 -20.74 -12.01 -22.90
CA ASP A 60 -21.51 -13.07 -22.24
C ASP A 60 -21.25 -13.17 -20.72
N MET A 61 -20.36 -12.32 -20.16
CA MET A 61 -19.99 -12.34 -18.76
C MET A 61 -20.95 -11.51 -17.90
N THR A 62 -21.27 -12.00 -16.70
CA THR A 62 -21.97 -11.20 -15.69
C THR A 62 -21.06 -10.06 -15.19
N PRO A 63 -21.61 -9.02 -14.54
CA PRO A 63 -20.80 -7.97 -13.93
C PRO A 63 -19.72 -8.53 -12.98
N GLU A 64 -20.06 -9.53 -12.15
CA GLU A 64 -19.14 -10.18 -11.22
C GLU A 64 -18.04 -10.98 -11.95
N GLU A 65 -18.38 -11.66 -13.05
CA GLU A 65 -17.40 -12.37 -13.88
C GLU A 65 -16.42 -11.39 -14.54
N ARG A 66 -16.90 -10.22 -15.01
CA ARG A 66 -16.07 -9.17 -15.59
C ARG A 66 -15.13 -8.55 -14.55
N GLU A 67 -15.65 -8.24 -13.35
CA GLU A 67 -14.84 -7.71 -12.25
C GLU A 67 -13.73 -8.70 -11.86
N LYS A 68 -14.08 -9.98 -11.67
CA LYS A 68 -13.11 -11.02 -11.37
C LYS A 68 -12.05 -11.18 -12.46
N LYS A 69 -12.47 -11.13 -13.73
CA LYS A 69 -11.53 -11.18 -14.86
C LYS A 69 -10.59 -9.97 -14.84
N ALA A 70 -11.12 -8.77 -14.62
CA ALA A 70 -10.31 -7.57 -14.53
C ALA A 70 -9.30 -7.64 -13.36
N GLU A 71 -9.71 -8.17 -12.18
CA GLU A 71 -8.78 -8.45 -11.08
C GLU A 71 -7.66 -9.43 -11.49
N GLU A 72 -8.02 -10.54 -12.16
CA GLU A 72 -7.04 -11.54 -12.60
C GLU A 72 -6.11 -10.99 -13.68
N ASP A 73 -6.62 -10.17 -14.61
CA ASP A 73 -5.85 -9.56 -15.67
C ASP A 73 -4.88 -8.51 -15.10
N ALA A 74 -5.37 -7.65 -14.20
CA ALA A 74 -4.52 -6.71 -13.46
C ALA A 74 -3.40 -7.43 -12.70
N TYR A 75 -3.70 -8.54 -12.02
CA TYR A 75 -2.70 -9.30 -11.27
C TYR A 75 -1.62 -9.92 -12.17
N LYS A 76 -1.94 -10.23 -13.43
CA LYS A 76 -1.02 -10.83 -14.42
C LYS A 76 -0.21 -9.78 -15.21
N MET A 77 -0.55 -8.49 -15.12
CA MET A 77 0.18 -7.42 -15.80
C MET A 77 1.67 -7.46 -15.46
N GLU A 78 2.51 -7.07 -16.40
CA GLU A 78 3.96 -7.05 -16.23
C GLU A 78 4.37 -6.07 -15.12
N ILE A 79 5.31 -6.52 -14.29
CA ILE A 79 5.94 -5.70 -13.27
C ILE A 79 7.24 -5.17 -13.86
N GLN A 80 7.28 -3.89 -14.21
CA GLN A 80 8.43 -3.23 -14.88
C GLN A 80 9.73 -3.46 -14.12
N SER A 81 9.72 -3.31 -12.79
CA SER A 81 10.91 -3.53 -11.95
C SER A 81 11.43 -4.97 -11.95
N ASN A 82 10.62 -5.94 -12.38
CA ASN A 82 11.06 -7.32 -12.51
C ASN A 82 12.03 -7.54 -13.71
N GLY A 83 12.03 -6.62 -14.67
CA GLY A 83 12.96 -6.59 -15.78
C GLY A 83 14.32 -5.95 -15.44
N TRP A 84 14.44 -5.22 -14.33
CA TRP A 84 15.66 -4.51 -13.99
C TRP A 84 16.78 -5.46 -13.53
N LYS A 85 17.99 -5.14 -13.97
CA LYS A 85 19.16 -5.97 -13.68
C LYS A 85 19.47 -5.99 -12.18
N ASN A 86 19.67 -7.17 -11.63
CA ASN A 86 19.95 -7.41 -10.21
C ASN A 86 18.85 -6.90 -9.24
N TRP A 87 17.62 -6.70 -9.75
CA TRP A 87 16.50 -6.25 -8.92
C TRP A 87 15.71 -7.43 -8.37
N PRO A 88 15.30 -7.41 -7.09
CA PRO A 88 14.46 -8.47 -6.53
C PRO A 88 13.13 -8.55 -7.27
N LYS A 89 12.61 -9.76 -7.48
CA LYS A 89 11.30 -9.94 -8.10
C LYS A 89 10.19 -9.48 -7.16
N GLY A 90 9.39 -8.52 -7.61
CA GLY A 90 8.25 -7.96 -6.86
C GLY A 90 7.02 -8.86 -6.90
N PRO A 91 6.08 -8.70 -5.96
CA PRO A 91 4.80 -9.41 -5.93
C PRO A 91 3.86 -8.86 -7.02
N GLY A 92 2.92 -9.69 -7.49
CA GLY A 92 1.77 -9.23 -8.27
C GLY A 92 0.86 -8.33 -7.43
N THR A 93 0.14 -7.43 -8.08
CA THR A 93 -0.85 -6.53 -7.48
C THR A 93 -2.15 -6.56 -8.27
N TYR A 94 -3.28 -6.37 -7.59
CA TYR A 94 -4.59 -6.18 -8.21
C TYR A 94 -4.82 -4.74 -8.67
N GLY A 95 -3.97 -3.79 -8.23
CA GLY A 95 -3.90 -2.47 -8.82
C GLY A 95 -3.27 -2.53 -10.21
N GLU A 96 -3.81 -1.81 -11.18
CA GLU A 96 -3.29 -1.75 -12.55
C GLU A 96 -1.98 -0.97 -12.61
N ALA A 97 -1.82 0.07 -11.78
CA ALA A 97 -0.55 0.77 -11.59
C ALA A 97 -0.14 0.78 -10.11
N ALA A 98 1.15 0.58 -9.84
CA ALA A 98 1.68 0.61 -8.48
C ALA A 98 3.17 0.97 -8.44
N ILE A 99 3.56 1.71 -7.40
CA ILE A 99 4.95 2.11 -7.14
C ILE A 99 5.28 2.00 -5.65
N VAL A 100 6.52 1.65 -5.34
CA VAL A 100 7.13 1.93 -4.03
C VAL A 100 8.38 2.76 -4.27
N MET A 101 8.45 3.90 -3.61
CA MET A 101 9.57 4.85 -3.68
C MET A 101 10.15 5.06 -2.28
N ASP A 102 11.47 5.07 -2.17
CA ASP A 102 12.14 5.55 -0.96
C ASP A 102 12.00 7.08 -0.88
N ALA A 103 11.44 7.57 0.22
CA ALA A 103 11.15 9.00 0.37
C ALA A 103 12.43 9.84 0.49
N GLY A 104 13.49 9.29 1.07
CA GLY A 104 14.75 10.01 1.24
C GLY A 104 15.47 10.24 -0.09
N THR A 105 15.76 9.18 -0.82
CA THR A 105 16.55 9.24 -2.06
C THR A 105 15.71 9.46 -3.32
N GLY A 106 14.42 9.12 -3.30
CA GLY A 106 13.58 9.05 -4.51
C GLY A 106 13.77 7.76 -5.31
N SER A 107 14.57 6.82 -4.84
CA SER A 107 14.79 5.54 -5.52
C SER A 107 13.49 4.74 -5.64
N ILE A 108 13.20 4.26 -6.84
CA ILE A 108 12.02 3.42 -7.10
C ILE A 108 12.40 1.98 -6.77
N LEU A 109 11.68 1.36 -5.83
CA LEU A 109 11.94 0.00 -5.36
C LEU A 109 11.03 -1.03 -6.04
N TYR A 110 9.85 -0.60 -6.45
CA TYR A 110 8.87 -1.39 -7.20
C TYR A 110 8.18 -0.50 -8.24
N ALA A 111 7.98 -1.03 -9.44
CA ALA A 111 7.32 -0.33 -10.53
C ALA A 111 6.42 -1.28 -11.32
N LYS A 112 5.16 -0.87 -11.51
CA LYS A 112 4.17 -1.49 -12.40
C LYS A 112 3.32 -0.38 -12.99
N ASN A 113 3.36 -0.18 -14.32
CA ASN A 113 2.62 0.85 -15.07
C ASN A 113 2.70 2.24 -14.42
N ILE A 114 3.90 2.60 -13.92
CA ILE A 114 4.05 3.77 -13.03
C ILE A 114 3.82 5.10 -13.73
N ASP A 115 3.86 5.15 -15.06
CA ASP A 115 3.71 6.35 -15.88
C ASP A 115 2.37 6.39 -16.64
N GLU A 116 1.55 5.35 -16.52
CA GLU A 116 0.22 5.30 -17.15
C GLU A 116 -0.74 6.30 -16.49
N HIS A 117 -1.56 6.96 -17.32
CA HIS A 117 -2.57 7.90 -16.86
C HIS A 117 -3.71 7.15 -16.17
N GLU A 118 -3.96 7.53 -14.92
CA GLU A 118 -5.05 7.00 -14.10
C GLU A 118 -5.80 8.13 -13.41
N TYR A 119 -7.05 7.90 -13.07
CA TYR A 119 -7.83 8.86 -12.29
C TYR A 119 -7.45 8.75 -10.80
N PRO A 120 -7.03 9.86 -10.17
CA PRO A 120 -6.57 9.82 -8.77
C PRO A 120 -7.69 9.62 -7.76
N ALA A 121 -8.92 10.04 -8.06
CA ALA A 121 -9.97 10.21 -7.06
C ALA A 121 -9.45 11.05 -5.88
N SER A 122 -9.91 10.77 -4.65
CA SER A 122 -9.58 11.57 -3.46
C SER A 122 -8.13 11.52 -2.97
N ILE A 123 -7.23 10.75 -3.60
CA ILE A 123 -5.79 10.90 -3.28
C ILE A 123 -5.24 12.25 -3.76
N THR A 124 -5.94 12.94 -4.68
CA THR A 124 -5.73 14.36 -5.02
C THR A 124 -5.58 15.25 -3.78
N LYS A 125 -6.31 14.95 -2.71
CA LYS A 125 -6.30 15.73 -1.46
C LYS A 125 -4.95 15.75 -0.75
N VAL A 126 -4.02 14.86 -1.10
CA VAL A 126 -2.63 14.93 -0.64
C VAL A 126 -1.94 16.16 -1.22
N LEU A 127 -2.07 16.37 -2.53
CA LEU A 127 -1.53 17.56 -3.19
C LEU A 127 -2.24 18.83 -2.72
N THR A 128 -3.56 18.79 -2.57
CA THR A 128 -4.34 19.90 -1.98
C THR A 128 -3.80 20.29 -0.61
N SER A 129 -3.53 19.30 0.25
CA SER A 129 -2.96 19.54 1.56
C SER A 129 -1.53 20.09 1.49
N LEU A 130 -0.71 19.60 0.55
CA LEU A 130 0.64 20.11 0.32
C LEU A 130 0.63 21.60 -0.02
N ILE A 131 -0.21 22.00 -0.99
CA ILE A 131 -0.35 23.41 -1.38
C ILE A 131 -0.89 24.25 -0.23
N ALA A 132 -1.89 23.74 0.51
CA ALA A 132 -2.45 24.43 1.65
C ALA A 132 -1.40 24.65 2.77
N LEU A 133 -0.55 23.67 3.06
CA LEU A 133 0.52 23.80 4.05
C LEU A 133 1.67 24.68 3.57
N LYS A 134 1.88 24.79 2.24
CA LYS A 134 2.91 25.65 1.64
C LYS A 134 2.55 27.13 1.66
N TYR A 135 1.28 27.47 1.45
CA TYR A 135 0.83 28.84 1.25
C TYR A 135 -0.09 29.38 2.36
N GLY A 136 -0.67 28.54 3.21
CA GLY A 136 -1.59 28.91 4.28
C GLY A 136 -0.98 28.74 5.67
N ASN A 137 -1.62 29.35 6.67
CA ASN A 137 -1.33 29.10 8.08
C ASN A 137 -2.46 28.29 8.71
N LEU A 138 -2.16 27.32 9.57
CA LEU A 138 -3.15 26.43 10.17
C LEU A 138 -4.25 27.17 10.95
N SER A 139 -3.95 28.38 11.44
CA SER A 139 -4.90 29.26 12.15
C SER A 139 -5.76 30.13 11.22
N ASP A 140 -5.49 30.13 9.91
CA ASP A 140 -6.26 30.93 8.96
C ASP A 140 -7.73 30.50 8.98
N LYS A 141 -8.62 31.48 8.80
CA LYS A 141 -10.06 31.22 8.70
C LYS A 141 -10.39 30.68 7.32
N VAL A 142 -11.12 29.57 7.29
CA VAL A 142 -11.72 28.98 6.09
C VAL A 142 -13.22 29.19 6.18
N THR A 143 -13.74 30.03 5.30
CA THR A 143 -15.16 30.32 5.17
C THR A 143 -15.74 29.51 4.02
N PHE A 144 -16.82 28.78 4.27
CA PHE A 144 -17.49 27.97 3.26
C PHE A 144 -18.42 28.85 2.45
N SER A 145 -18.08 29.07 1.20
CA SER A 145 -18.91 29.80 0.22
C SER A 145 -19.99 28.89 -0.37
N ASN A 146 -20.92 29.46 -1.11
CA ASN A 146 -21.87 28.67 -1.90
C ASN A 146 -21.15 27.75 -2.89
N ASP A 147 -20.06 28.18 -3.49
CA ASP A 147 -19.29 27.41 -4.47
C ASP A 147 -18.70 26.14 -3.86
N CYS A 148 -18.35 26.18 -2.55
CA CYS A 148 -17.86 24.99 -1.85
C CYS A 148 -18.92 23.89 -1.69
N ILE A 149 -20.20 24.22 -1.80
CA ILE A 149 -21.33 23.34 -1.48
C ILE A 149 -22.16 22.97 -2.71
N SER A 150 -22.36 23.91 -3.64
CA SER A 150 -23.34 23.80 -4.75
C SER A 150 -23.03 22.65 -5.73
N PHE A 151 -21.77 22.21 -5.84
CA PHE A 151 -21.38 21.08 -6.71
C PHE A 151 -21.62 19.71 -6.08
N MET A 152 -21.86 19.64 -4.77
CA MET A 152 -21.99 18.37 -4.03
C MET A 152 -23.21 17.58 -4.49
N GLN A 153 -23.02 16.28 -4.71
CA GLN A 153 -24.06 15.35 -5.09
C GLN A 153 -24.33 14.33 -3.98
N PRO A 154 -25.55 13.74 -3.94
CA PRO A 154 -25.82 12.64 -3.02
C PRO A 154 -24.84 11.49 -3.20
N GLY A 155 -24.17 11.09 -2.11
CA GLY A 155 -23.15 10.04 -2.13
C GLY A 155 -21.72 10.56 -2.14
N ASP A 156 -21.50 11.85 -2.38
CA ASP A 156 -20.19 12.45 -2.24
C ASP A 156 -19.69 12.43 -0.78
N SER A 157 -18.38 12.28 -0.60
CA SER A 157 -17.77 12.34 0.71
C SER A 157 -17.90 13.75 1.30
N SER A 158 -18.55 13.86 2.46
CA SER A 158 -18.86 15.12 3.14
C SER A 158 -18.85 14.92 4.66
N VAL A 159 -18.59 15.98 5.41
CA VAL A 159 -18.80 16.05 6.85
C VAL A 159 -20.00 16.95 7.20
N GLY A 160 -20.72 17.47 6.22
CA GLY A 160 -21.95 18.26 6.37
C GLY A 160 -21.69 19.72 6.71
N LEU A 161 -20.54 20.27 6.37
CA LEU A 161 -20.29 21.71 6.45
C LEU A 161 -21.15 22.45 5.42
N LYS A 162 -21.64 23.62 5.80
CA LYS A 162 -22.65 24.40 5.04
C LYS A 162 -22.10 25.77 4.68
N GLU A 163 -22.74 26.42 3.71
CA GLU A 163 -22.48 27.82 3.39
C GLU A 163 -22.56 28.70 4.64
N GLY A 164 -21.59 29.59 4.80
CA GLY A 164 -21.46 30.48 5.95
C GLY A 164 -20.72 29.87 7.16
N ASN A 165 -20.45 28.54 7.18
CA ASN A 165 -19.60 27.97 8.22
C ASN A 165 -18.19 28.56 8.14
N VAL A 166 -17.57 28.76 9.31
CA VAL A 166 -16.19 29.26 9.43
C VAL A 166 -15.42 28.36 10.41
N ILE A 167 -14.34 27.76 9.95
CA ILE A 167 -13.43 26.92 10.75
C ILE A 167 -11.98 27.32 10.48
N SER A 168 -11.02 26.76 11.23
CA SER A 168 -9.62 26.97 10.92
C SER A 168 -9.14 26.11 9.74
N LEU A 169 -8.04 26.52 9.09
CA LEU A 169 -7.40 25.71 8.04
C LEU A 169 -6.99 24.33 8.59
N GLU A 170 -6.49 24.24 9.84
CA GLU A 170 -6.19 22.97 10.48
C GLU A 170 -7.45 22.07 10.54
N GLN A 171 -8.60 22.60 10.98
CA GLN A 171 -9.86 21.87 11.04
C GLN A 171 -10.36 21.44 9.65
N ALA A 172 -10.21 22.29 8.65
CA ALA A 172 -10.58 21.99 7.27
C ALA A 172 -9.67 20.87 6.69
N LEU A 173 -8.38 20.86 7.02
CA LEU A 173 -7.46 19.80 6.63
C LEU A 173 -7.79 18.46 7.33
N TYR A 174 -8.22 18.46 8.59
CA TYR A 174 -8.73 17.26 9.25
C TYR A 174 -9.96 16.70 8.52
N ALA A 175 -10.94 17.53 8.16
CA ALA A 175 -12.11 17.10 7.40
C ALA A 175 -11.72 16.57 6.00
N THR A 176 -10.78 17.24 5.33
CA THR A 176 -10.27 16.88 4.01
C THR A 176 -9.56 15.52 4.02
N LEU A 177 -8.72 15.25 5.01
CA LEU A 177 -7.86 14.08 5.04
C LEU A 177 -8.52 12.86 5.70
N LEU A 178 -9.13 13.01 6.89
CA LEU A 178 -9.72 11.90 7.62
C LEU A 178 -11.03 11.42 6.97
N ALA A 179 -11.98 12.35 6.78
CA ALA A 179 -13.31 12.06 6.23
C ALA A 179 -13.39 12.17 4.70
N SER A 180 -12.33 12.65 4.07
CA SER A 180 -12.33 12.88 2.61
C SER A 180 -13.34 13.92 2.14
N ALA A 181 -13.76 14.87 2.98
CA ALA A 181 -14.78 15.86 2.69
C ALA A 181 -14.44 16.68 1.44
N ASN A 182 -15.32 16.65 0.44
CA ASN A 182 -15.11 17.34 -0.84
C ASN A 182 -15.31 18.83 -0.70
N GLU A 183 -16.35 19.25 0.04
CA GLU A 183 -16.63 20.65 0.38
C GLU A 183 -15.46 21.27 1.16
N ALA A 184 -14.85 20.53 2.07
CA ALA A 184 -13.69 21.01 2.82
C ALA A 184 -12.46 21.19 1.93
N ALA A 185 -12.18 20.26 1.03
CA ALA A 185 -11.06 20.37 0.09
C ALA A 185 -11.22 21.57 -0.85
N TYR A 186 -12.44 21.83 -1.32
CA TYR A 186 -12.75 23.03 -2.14
C TYR A 186 -12.54 24.31 -1.32
N ALA A 187 -13.10 24.36 -0.11
CA ALA A 187 -12.99 25.52 0.77
C ALA A 187 -11.53 25.82 1.14
N VAL A 188 -10.72 24.79 1.39
CA VAL A 188 -9.26 24.94 1.59
C VAL A 188 -8.63 25.66 0.40
N ALA A 189 -8.87 25.15 -0.82
CA ALA A 189 -8.29 25.74 -2.03
C ALA A 189 -8.74 27.17 -2.26
N GLU A 190 -10.04 27.45 -2.09
CA GLU A 190 -10.61 28.78 -2.25
C GLU A 190 -10.02 29.79 -1.26
N ASN A 191 -9.98 29.43 0.04
CA ASN A 191 -9.54 30.37 1.07
C ASN A 191 -8.03 30.57 1.07
N VAL A 192 -7.25 29.53 0.80
CA VAL A 192 -5.79 29.67 0.65
C VAL A 192 -5.48 30.56 -0.56
N GLY A 193 -6.18 30.39 -1.68
CA GLY A 193 -6.05 31.29 -2.83
C GLY A 193 -6.40 32.72 -2.46
N LYS A 194 -7.52 32.96 -1.79
CA LYS A 194 -7.95 34.31 -1.34
C LYS A 194 -6.91 34.95 -0.38
N ASN A 195 -6.40 34.19 0.56
CA ASN A 195 -5.40 34.68 1.51
C ASN A 195 -4.07 35.05 0.84
N ALA A 196 -3.75 34.37 -0.27
CA ALA A 196 -2.60 34.68 -1.11
C ALA A 196 -2.87 35.85 -2.11
N GLY A 197 -4.05 36.45 -2.09
CA GLY A 197 -4.46 37.54 -3.01
C GLY A 197 -4.94 37.05 -4.38
N HIS A 198 -5.36 35.81 -4.48
CA HIS A 198 -5.78 35.15 -5.70
C HIS A 198 -7.16 34.50 -5.55
N ASP A 199 -7.48 33.53 -6.42
CA ASP A 199 -8.74 32.77 -6.44
C ASP A 199 -8.51 31.24 -6.37
N TYR A 200 -9.59 30.47 -6.47
CA TYR A 200 -9.57 29.02 -6.55
C TYR A 200 -8.73 28.50 -7.73
N ASN A 201 -8.84 29.14 -8.90
CA ASN A 201 -8.12 28.68 -10.10
C ASN A 201 -6.61 28.83 -9.95
N TRP A 202 -6.15 29.90 -9.29
CA TRP A 202 -4.74 30.04 -8.93
C TRP A 202 -4.27 28.86 -8.06
N PHE A 203 -5.08 28.41 -7.08
CA PHE A 203 -4.70 27.28 -6.26
C PHE A 203 -4.56 25.98 -7.11
N ILE A 204 -5.48 25.74 -8.04
CA ILE A 204 -5.39 24.62 -8.99
C ILE A 204 -4.14 24.75 -9.88
N GLN A 205 -3.81 25.93 -10.32
CA GLN A 205 -2.56 26.18 -11.03
C GLN A 205 -1.34 25.82 -10.16
N GLN A 206 -1.33 26.24 -8.89
CA GLN A 206 -0.24 25.88 -7.97
C GLN A 206 -0.12 24.36 -7.75
N MET A 207 -1.22 23.61 -7.73
CA MET A 207 -1.17 22.14 -7.69
C MET A 207 -0.40 21.56 -8.88
N ASN A 208 -0.70 22.03 -10.10
CA ASN A 208 -0.03 21.56 -11.31
C ASN A 208 1.44 22.00 -11.39
N GLU A 209 1.74 23.26 -11.02
CA GLU A 209 3.09 23.78 -10.97
C GLU A 209 3.96 23.03 -9.94
N GLU A 210 3.40 22.72 -8.77
CA GLU A 210 4.09 21.93 -7.75
C GLU A 210 4.39 20.53 -8.25
N CYS A 211 3.40 19.81 -8.80
CA CYS A 211 3.61 18.48 -9.36
C CYS A 211 4.74 18.49 -10.40
N LYS A 212 4.72 19.47 -11.32
CA LYS A 212 5.76 19.64 -12.32
C LYS A 212 7.13 19.98 -11.71
N SER A 213 7.18 20.82 -10.67
CA SER A 213 8.43 21.19 -10.00
C SER A 213 9.11 20.00 -9.30
N LEU A 214 8.29 19.02 -8.87
CA LEU A 214 8.75 17.76 -8.29
C LEU A 214 9.22 16.73 -9.34
N GLY A 215 9.10 17.05 -10.63
CA GLY A 215 9.45 16.17 -11.74
C GLY A 215 8.26 15.36 -12.29
N GLY A 216 7.03 15.62 -11.82
CA GLY A 216 5.81 14.99 -12.33
C GLY A 216 5.41 15.59 -13.69
N ASN A 217 5.29 14.73 -14.70
CA ASN A 217 5.01 15.15 -16.08
C ASN A 217 3.76 14.47 -16.67
N ASN A 218 3.15 13.54 -15.95
CA ASN A 218 2.02 12.74 -16.40
C ASN A 218 0.75 13.00 -15.60
N SER A 219 0.59 14.22 -15.07
CA SER A 219 -0.58 14.60 -14.27
C SER A 219 -1.17 15.91 -14.73
N ASN A 220 -2.49 16.04 -14.59
CA ASN A 220 -3.21 17.27 -14.73
C ASN A 220 -4.35 17.33 -13.67
N PHE A 221 -4.30 18.31 -12.80
CA PHE A 221 -5.28 18.50 -11.73
C PHE A 221 -6.20 19.65 -12.10
N VAL A 222 -7.51 19.42 -12.10
CA VAL A 222 -8.53 20.43 -12.44
C VAL A 222 -9.46 20.79 -11.27
N ASN A 223 -9.35 20.07 -10.16
CA ASN A 223 -10.05 20.35 -8.92
C ASN A 223 -9.23 19.93 -7.70
N ALA A 224 -9.61 20.45 -6.52
CA ALA A 224 -8.91 20.19 -5.26
C ALA A 224 -9.41 18.94 -4.50
N ASN A 225 -10.51 18.32 -4.93
CA ASN A 225 -11.16 17.23 -4.18
C ASN A 225 -11.02 15.86 -4.82
N GLY A 226 -10.67 15.78 -6.11
CA GLY A 226 -10.52 14.53 -6.85
C GLY A 226 -11.83 13.93 -7.35
N LEU A 227 -12.91 14.72 -7.42
CA LEU A 227 -14.10 14.34 -8.18
C LEU A 227 -13.74 14.14 -9.64
N HIS A 228 -14.45 13.22 -10.28
CA HIS A 228 -14.12 12.82 -11.63
C HIS A 228 -14.31 13.96 -12.64
N ASP A 229 -13.31 14.11 -13.48
CA ASP A 229 -13.28 14.89 -14.72
C ASP A 229 -12.32 14.17 -15.66
N ASP A 230 -12.62 14.09 -16.94
CA ASP A 230 -11.77 13.38 -17.92
C ASP A 230 -10.38 14.01 -18.03
N ASN A 231 -10.24 15.30 -17.71
CA ASN A 231 -8.95 16.00 -17.67
C ASN A 231 -8.28 15.96 -16.28
N HIS A 232 -8.87 15.28 -15.29
CA HIS A 232 -8.31 15.16 -13.94
C HIS A 232 -7.62 13.80 -13.78
N TYR A 233 -6.36 13.71 -14.17
CA TYR A 233 -5.58 12.47 -14.18
C TYR A 233 -4.22 12.63 -13.55
N THR A 234 -3.61 11.52 -13.21
CA THR A 234 -2.26 11.39 -12.63
C THR A 234 -1.63 10.06 -13.06
N CYS A 235 -0.41 9.80 -12.57
CA CYS A 235 0.20 8.48 -12.64
C CYS A 235 0.77 8.09 -11.26
N ALA A 236 1.15 6.83 -11.08
CA ALA A 236 1.66 6.35 -9.80
C ALA A 236 2.98 7.04 -9.43
N ARG A 237 3.86 7.33 -10.39
CA ARG A 237 5.12 8.05 -10.19
C ARG A 237 4.88 9.46 -9.66
N ASP A 238 4.01 10.24 -10.30
CA ASP A 238 3.77 11.64 -9.93
C ASP A 238 3.16 11.73 -8.53
N MET A 239 2.21 10.85 -8.21
CA MET A 239 1.67 10.76 -6.85
C MET A 239 2.70 10.33 -5.82
N ALA A 240 3.68 9.50 -6.19
CA ALA A 240 4.76 9.13 -5.28
C ALA A 240 5.73 10.30 -5.04
N LEU A 241 6.01 11.12 -6.04
CA LEU A 241 6.78 12.37 -5.89
C LEU A 241 6.08 13.36 -4.95
N ILE A 242 4.76 13.55 -5.12
CA ILE A 242 3.93 14.35 -4.20
C ILE A 242 3.96 13.75 -2.79
N GLY A 243 3.83 12.43 -2.66
CA GLY A 243 3.92 11.71 -1.40
C GLY A 243 5.29 11.84 -0.74
N ARG A 244 6.35 11.93 -1.52
CA ARG A 244 7.71 12.19 -1.06
C ARG A 244 7.86 13.62 -0.53
N GLU A 245 7.32 14.61 -1.20
CA GLU A 245 7.39 16.00 -0.75
C GLU A 245 6.58 16.24 0.53
N ILE A 246 5.39 15.66 0.65
CA ILE A 246 4.54 15.86 1.82
C ILE A 246 5.16 15.30 3.13
N TRP A 247 6.16 14.42 3.05
CA TRP A 247 6.94 13.97 4.19
C TRP A 247 7.64 15.12 4.95
N ARG A 248 7.90 16.26 4.29
CA ARG A 248 8.52 17.44 4.87
C ARG A 248 7.59 18.23 5.80
N TYR A 249 6.30 17.88 5.80
CA TYR A 249 5.25 18.59 6.52
C TYR A 249 4.75 17.74 7.70
N PRO A 250 5.31 17.91 8.91
CA PRO A 250 4.92 17.13 10.08
C PRO A 250 3.45 17.30 10.44
N GLU A 251 2.84 18.43 10.07
CA GLU A 251 1.42 18.72 10.26
C GLU A 251 0.55 17.72 9.50
N PHE A 252 0.92 17.36 8.26
CA PHE A 252 0.21 16.34 7.47
C PHE A 252 0.27 14.98 8.17
N LEU A 253 1.46 14.59 8.65
CA LEU A 253 1.65 13.33 9.36
C LEU A 253 0.82 13.30 10.64
N LYS A 254 0.83 14.40 11.42
CA LYS A 254 0.02 14.54 12.64
C LYS A 254 -1.46 14.37 12.36
N ILE A 255 -1.99 15.08 11.34
CA ILE A 255 -3.41 15.00 10.97
C ILE A 255 -3.79 13.56 10.58
N CYS A 256 -3.01 12.91 9.73
CA CYS A 256 -3.30 11.56 9.25
C CYS A 256 -3.26 10.49 10.36
N GLN A 257 -2.55 10.71 11.47
CA GLN A 257 -2.44 9.73 12.56
C GLN A 257 -3.63 9.77 13.54
N GLU A 258 -4.45 10.82 13.49
CA GLU A 258 -5.64 10.91 14.34
C GLU A 258 -6.69 9.85 13.96
N GLN A 259 -7.24 9.20 14.96
CA GLN A 259 -8.26 8.15 14.76
C GLN A 259 -9.66 8.74 14.51
N SER A 260 -9.91 9.91 15.05
CA SER A 260 -11.11 10.72 14.84
C SER A 260 -10.81 12.16 15.16
N TYR A 261 -11.56 13.07 14.57
CA TYR A 261 -11.44 14.49 14.86
C TYR A 261 -12.81 15.10 15.16
N LYS A 262 -12.82 16.10 16.04
CA LYS A 262 -14.00 16.84 16.43
C LYS A 262 -13.80 18.32 16.13
N ILE A 263 -14.64 18.87 15.27
CA ILE A 263 -14.81 20.32 15.15
C ILE A 263 -15.87 20.72 16.18
N PRO A 264 -15.52 21.53 17.19
CA PRO A 264 -16.49 21.97 18.18
C PRO A 264 -17.51 22.95 17.58
N ALA A 265 -18.71 22.98 18.16
CA ALA A 265 -19.70 24.00 17.79
C ALA A 265 -19.15 25.41 18.05
N SER A 266 -19.52 26.34 17.20
CA SER A 266 -19.22 27.76 17.28
C SER A 266 -20.46 28.59 16.88
N ASP A 267 -20.33 29.92 16.85
CA ASP A 267 -21.41 30.80 16.37
C ASP A 267 -21.81 30.56 14.91
N THR A 268 -20.89 30.01 14.10
CA THR A 268 -21.08 29.80 12.67
C THR A 268 -21.14 28.34 12.24
N THR A 269 -20.83 27.40 13.12
CA THR A 269 -20.63 25.99 12.75
C THR A 269 -21.19 25.08 13.83
N GLU A 270 -21.97 24.07 13.45
CA GLU A 270 -22.41 22.99 14.34
C GLU A 270 -21.21 22.11 14.75
N GLU A 271 -21.39 21.25 15.74
CA GLU A 271 -20.37 20.25 16.08
C GLU A 271 -20.31 19.17 15.00
N HIS A 272 -19.11 18.88 14.51
CA HIS A 272 -18.86 17.79 13.56
C HIS A 272 -17.85 16.80 14.15
N VAL A 273 -18.15 15.50 14.09
CA VAL A 273 -17.23 14.42 14.49
C VAL A 273 -17.11 13.44 13.36
N PHE A 274 -15.88 13.13 12.96
CA PHE A 274 -15.62 12.20 11.87
C PHE A 274 -14.41 11.31 12.15
N PRO A 275 -14.47 10.02 11.76
CA PRO A 275 -13.40 9.06 11.98
C PRO A 275 -12.35 9.10 10.86
N GLN A 276 -11.22 8.47 11.12
CA GLN A 276 -10.22 8.10 10.12
C GLN A 276 -10.77 7.06 9.14
N HIS A 277 -10.62 7.32 7.82
CA HIS A 277 -11.05 6.38 6.77
C HIS A 277 -9.92 5.49 6.23
N HIS A 278 -8.65 5.84 6.44
CA HIS A 278 -7.52 5.07 5.95
C HIS A 278 -7.27 3.84 6.86
N LYS A 279 -7.74 2.67 6.43
CA LYS A 279 -7.81 1.45 7.26
C LYS A 279 -6.44 0.94 7.75
N MET A 280 -5.33 1.28 7.07
CA MET A 280 -3.99 0.90 7.55
C MET A 280 -3.53 1.74 8.74
N LEU A 281 -4.18 2.88 9.04
CA LEU A 281 -3.90 3.76 10.17
C LEU A 281 -4.80 3.47 11.38
N ILE A 282 -5.84 2.66 11.24
CA ILE A 282 -6.82 2.32 12.29
C ILE A 282 -6.37 1.05 13.01
N LYS A 283 -5.94 1.17 14.26
CA LYS A 283 -5.32 0.07 15.03
C LYS A 283 -6.22 -1.17 15.18
N GLU A 284 -7.54 -0.97 15.28
CA GLU A 284 -8.52 -2.03 15.45
C GLU A 284 -8.95 -2.67 14.11
N ASN A 285 -8.52 -2.11 12.99
CA ASN A 285 -8.89 -2.61 11.68
C ASN A 285 -8.00 -3.79 11.26
N LYS A 286 -8.59 -4.78 10.57
CA LYS A 286 -7.85 -5.94 10.03
C LYS A 286 -6.73 -5.57 9.06
N ASN A 287 -6.83 -4.40 8.43
CA ASN A 287 -5.83 -3.89 7.48
C ASN A 287 -4.77 -2.99 8.15
N TYR A 288 -4.81 -2.85 9.49
CA TYR A 288 -3.81 -2.07 10.20
C TYR A 288 -2.39 -2.51 9.83
N TYR A 289 -1.53 -1.51 9.59
CA TYR A 289 -0.13 -1.75 9.31
C TYR A 289 0.75 -0.88 10.22
N GLN A 290 1.51 -1.53 11.07
CA GLN A 290 2.25 -0.87 12.15
C GLN A 290 3.25 0.20 11.70
N TYR A 291 3.71 0.13 10.45
CA TYR A 291 4.67 1.08 9.87
C TYR A 291 3.97 2.19 9.07
N ALA A 292 2.68 2.09 8.79
CA ALA A 292 1.95 3.16 8.13
C ALA A 292 1.84 4.38 9.06
N VAL A 293 2.22 5.56 8.55
CA VAL A 293 2.24 6.81 9.32
C VAL A 293 1.31 7.87 8.77
N ALA A 294 0.99 7.83 7.47
CA ALA A 294 0.07 8.77 6.83
C ALA A 294 -0.45 8.20 5.51
N GLY A 295 -1.42 8.85 4.91
CA GLY A 295 -1.91 8.50 3.59
C GLY A 295 -3.32 8.94 3.32
N LYS A 296 -3.82 8.61 2.12
CA LYS A 296 -5.16 8.97 1.67
C LYS A 296 -5.74 7.86 0.79
N THR A 297 -7.01 7.56 1.00
CA THR A 297 -7.83 6.70 0.15
C THR A 297 -8.57 7.50 -0.91
N GLY A 298 -8.83 6.89 -2.06
CA GLY A 298 -9.70 7.45 -3.09
C GLY A 298 -10.60 6.39 -3.70
N TYR A 299 -11.75 6.82 -4.16
CA TYR A 299 -12.67 6.00 -4.94
C TYR A 299 -13.59 6.89 -5.77
N THR A 300 -13.73 6.57 -7.03
CA THR A 300 -14.83 6.93 -7.92
C THR A 300 -15.13 5.73 -8.81
N SER A 301 -16.29 5.69 -9.48
CA SER A 301 -16.61 4.61 -10.42
C SER A 301 -15.59 4.49 -11.56
N ASN A 302 -14.99 5.60 -11.97
CA ASN A 302 -14.00 5.65 -13.06
C ASN A 302 -12.58 5.31 -12.58
N ALA A 303 -12.19 5.79 -11.39
CA ALA A 303 -10.87 5.53 -10.81
C ALA A 303 -10.76 4.16 -10.16
N LEU A 304 -11.88 3.55 -9.77
CA LEU A 304 -11.93 2.44 -8.84
C LEU A 304 -11.23 2.81 -7.51
N SER A 305 -10.67 1.84 -6.79
CA SER A 305 -9.97 2.15 -5.54
C SER A 305 -8.55 2.66 -5.83
N THR A 306 -8.18 3.77 -5.19
CA THR A 306 -6.84 4.36 -5.21
C THR A 306 -6.33 4.57 -3.80
N LEU A 307 -5.02 4.43 -3.59
CA LEU A 307 -4.40 4.56 -2.27
C LEU A 307 -2.99 5.11 -2.38
N ILE A 308 -2.69 6.11 -1.57
CA ILE A 308 -1.33 6.51 -1.26
C ILE A 308 -1.11 6.30 0.24
N THR A 309 0.00 5.66 0.60
CA THR A 309 0.38 5.40 1.99
C THR A 309 1.85 5.70 2.18
N LEU A 310 2.16 6.36 3.28
CA LEU A 310 3.51 6.62 3.75
C LEU A 310 3.81 5.66 4.90
N ALA A 311 4.98 5.03 4.89
CA ALA A 311 5.38 4.07 5.91
C ALA A 311 6.82 4.32 6.39
N ASP A 312 7.05 4.17 7.69
CA ASP A 312 8.34 4.29 8.35
C ASP A 312 8.58 3.10 9.27
N ASN A 313 9.60 2.31 9.01
CA ASN A 313 9.99 1.18 9.88
C ASN A 313 11.17 1.53 10.82
N GLY A 314 11.50 2.82 10.93
CA GLY A 314 12.63 3.34 11.71
C GLY A 314 13.98 3.28 10.97
N ASN A 315 14.03 2.63 9.79
CA ASN A 315 15.24 2.57 8.96
C ASN A 315 15.02 3.17 7.56
N MET A 316 13.86 2.91 6.97
CA MET A 316 13.49 3.42 5.65
C MET A 316 12.13 4.08 5.70
N LYS A 317 11.99 5.23 5.05
CA LYS A 317 10.74 5.95 4.81
C LYS A 317 10.29 5.68 3.38
N LEU A 318 9.12 5.12 3.22
CA LEU A 318 8.61 4.69 1.93
C LEU A 318 7.30 5.38 1.58
N VAL A 319 7.10 5.64 0.30
CA VAL A 319 5.82 6.02 -0.30
C VAL A 319 5.36 4.85 -1.17
N CYS A 320 4.14 4.39 -0.96
CA CYS A 320 3.48 3.41 -1.82
C CYS A 320 2.22 4.04 -2.42
N VAL A 321 2.08 3.94 -3.73
CA VAL A 321 0.87 4.34 -4.45
C VAL A 321 0.35 3.13 -5.21
N VAL A 322 -0.95 2.88 -5.10
CA VAL A 322 -1.67 1.84 -5.86
C VAL A 322 -2.89 2.50 -6.50
N LEU A 323 -3.01 2.38 -7.81
CA LEU A 323 -4.07 2.99 -8.60
C LEU A 323 -4.91 1.92 -9.29
N ARG A 324 -6.18 2.25 -9.52
CA ARG A 324 -7.14 1.47 -10.28
C ARG A 324 -7.18 0.02 -9.80
N THR A 325 -7.49 -0.17 -8.50
CA THR A 325 -7.65 -1.51 -7.93
C THR A 325 -9.09 -1.94 -7.99
N HIS A 326 -9.31 -3.08 -8.61
CA HIS A 326 -10.59 -3.78 -8.58
C HIS A 326 -10.80 -4.46 -7.21
N GLY A 327 -12.04 -4.52 -6.75
CA GLY A 327 -12.41 -5.22 -5.52
C GLY A 327 -11.79 -4.66 -4.24
N VAL A 328 -11.45 -5.55 -3.31
CA VAL A 328 -11.06 -5.20 -1.92
C VAL A 328 -9.55 -5.27 -1.67
N ASN A 329 -8.75 -5.50 -2.69
CA ASN A 329 -7.34 -5.92 -2.56
C ASN A 329 -6.35 -4.78 -2.34
N ILE A 330 -6.77 -3.52 -2.41
CA ILE A 330 -5.88 -2.36 -2.34
C ILE A 330 -5.00 -2.31 -1.07
N TYR A 331 -5.54 -2.70 0.09
CA TYR A 331 -4.76 -2.74 1.34
C TYR A 331 -3.81 -3.94 1.43
N PRO A 332 -4.23 -5.18 1.06
CA PRO A 332 -3.31 -6.30 0.89
C PRO A 332 -2.16 -6.00 -0.07
N ASP A 333 -2.44 -5.41 -1.24
CA ASP A 333 -1.41 -5.02 -2.21
C ASP A 333 -0.42 -4.05 -1.60
N THR A 334 -0.90 -2.94 -1.02
CA THR A 334 -0.04 -1.92 -0.39
C THR A 334 0.84 -2.53 0.72
N LYS A 335 0.27 -3.40 1.56
CA LYS A 335 1.03 -4.08 2.61
C LYS A 335 2.10 -4.99 2.03
N ASN A 336 1.77 -5.82 1.04
CA ASN A 336 2.71 -6.72 0.39
C ASN A 336 3.85 -5.95 -0.29
N LEU A 337 3.55 -4.80 -0.88
CA LEU A 337 4.54 -3.91 -1.50
C LEU A 337 5.50 -3.32 -0.45
N PHE A 338 5.01 -2.86 0.69
CA PHE A 338 5.87 -2.41 1.79
C PHE A 338 6.74 -3.54 2.36
N GLU A 339 6.15 -4.71 2.61
CA GLU A 339 6.90 -5.89 3.06
C GLU A 339 7.96 -6.30 2.04
N TYR A 340 7.64 -6.26 0.74
CA TYR A 340 8.61 -6.51 -0.31
C TYR A 340 9.78 -5.52 -0.22
N ALA A 341 9.51 -4.22 -0.13
CA ALA A 341 10.54 -3.20 -0.09
C ALA A 341 11.40 -3.31 1.19
N PHE A 342 10.79 -3.37 2.36
CA PHE A 342 11.52 -3.47 3.63
C PHE A 342 12.35 -4.76 3.76
N ASN A 343 11.90 -5.86 3.15
CA ASN A 343 12.60 -7.15 3.24
C ASN A 343 13.74 -7.29 2.23
N ASN A 344 13.64 -6.67 1.06
CA ASN A 344 14.58 -6.88 -0.04
C ASN A 344 15.59 -5.75 -0.22
N PHE A 345 15.38 -4.59 0.39
CA PHE A 345 16.26 -3.43 0.24
C PHE A 345 16.85 -3.01 1.57
N GLN A 346 17.98 -2.32 1.50
CA GLN A 346 18.69 -1.80 2.65
C GLN A 346 19.25 -0.40 2.36
N LYS A 347 19.26 0.42 3.40
CA LYS A 347 19.88 1.74 3.42
C LYS A 347 21.36 1.58 3.72
N ILE A 348 22.22 2.11 2.85
CA ILE A 348 23.67 2.08 3.02
C ILE A 348 24.16 3.52 3.07
N GLN A 349 24.84 3.87 4.18
CA GLN A 349 25.48 5.16 4.32
C GLN A 349 26.66 5.25 3.35
N VAL A 350 26.69 6.29 2.52
CA VAL A 350 27.85 6.60 1.67
C VAL A 350 28.81 7.38 2.54
N ALA A 351 29.93 6.78 2.92
CA ALA A 351 30.97 7.50 3.65
C ALA A 351 31.62 8.53 2.73
N ASP A 352 31.91 9.72 3.24
CA ASP A 352 32.44 10.89 2.53
C ASP A 352 33.76 10.66 1.76
N GLU A 353 34.32 9.46 1.80
CA GLU A 353 35.68 9.18 1.28
C GLU A 353 35.81 7.93 0.39
N LYS A 354 34.78 7.32 -0.19
CA LYS A 354 35.02 6.13 -1.05
C LYS A 354 34.17 6.02 -2.30
N LYS A 355 34.91 6.07 -3.41
CA LYS A 355 34.72 5.52 -4.74
C LYS A 355 33.53 6.07 -5.56
N PRO A 356 33.83 7.10 -6.35
CA PRO A 356 32.93 7.53 -7.44
C PRO A 356 32.49 6.38 -8.34
N ASP A 357 33.39 5.42 -8.65
CA ASP A 357 33.15 4.34 -9.62
C ASP A 357 32.11 3.30 -9.18
N GLU A 358 31.88 3.08 -7.88
CA GLU A 358 30.84 2.16 -7.41
C GLU A 358 29.48 2.87 -7.29
N VAL A 359 29.49 4.12 -6.87
CA VAL A 359 28.29 4.97 -6.79
C VAL A 359 27.80 5.30 -8.21
N GLU A 360 28.68 5.62 -9.15
CA GLU A 360 28.34 5.89 -10.55
C GLU A 360 27.70 4.68 -11.25
N LYS A 361 28.15 3.45 -10.95
CA LYS A 361 27.50 2.23 -11.46
C LYS A 361 26.07 2.02 -10.96
N PHE A 362 25.77 2.50 -9.76
CA PHE A 362 24.42 2.41 -9.18
C PHE A 362 23.54 3.58 -9.61
N ILE A 363 24.10 4.79 -9.72
CA ILE A 363 23.41 5.97 -10.25
C ILE A 363 23.06 5.75 -11.73
N SER A 364 23.97 5.22 -12.54
CA SER A 364 23.70 4.89 -13.95
C SER A 364 22.65 3.77 -14.11
N ALA A 365 22.48 2.89 -13.10
CA ALA A 365 21.39 1.93 -13.09
C ALA A 365 20.05 2.58 -12.70
N ALA A 366 20.08 3.65 -11.90
CA ALA A 366 18.91 4.46 -11.56
C ALA A 366 18.53 5.42 -12.70
N ASP A 367 19.51 6.03 -13.38
CA ASP A 367 19.29 6.88 -14.56
C ASP A 367 18.79 6.07 -15.77
N SER A 368 19.19 4.81 -15.91
CA SER A 368 18.60 3.92 -16.93
C SER A 368 17.12 3.57 -16.65
N GLN A 369 16.60 3.92 -15.46
CA GLN A 369 15.17 3.83 -15.14
C GLN A 369 14.38 5.03 -15.68
N SER A 370 15.03 6.16 -16.04
CA SER A 370 14.38 7.33 -16.65
C SER A 370 14.28 7.27 -18.17
N ASP A 371 15.09 6.43 -18.83
CA ASP A 371 15.21 6.42 -20.29
C ASP A 371 14.29 5.43 -21.04
N VAL A 372 13.39 4.73 -20.35
CA VAL A 372 12.49 3.74 -21.02
C VAL A 372 11.27 4.39 -21.70
N SER A 373 11.08 5.71 -21.59
CA SER A 373 9.91 6.40 -22.18
C SER A 373 10.19 7.22 -23.46
N ALA A 374 11.37 7.12 -24.08
CA ALA A 374 11.68 7.87 -25.31
C ALA A 374 12.09 6.95 -26.46
N GLN A 375 11.13 6.23 -27.03
CA GLN A 375 11.21 5.74 -28.41
C GLN A 375 9.92 6.09 -29.15
N SER A 376 9.87 7.28 -29.73
CA SER A 376 9.07 7.57 -30.91
C SER A 376 9.78 8.61 -31.76
N ASP A 377 10.19 8.10 -32.89
CA ASP A 377 10.34 8.75 -34.20
C ASP A 377 11.31 9.94 -34.35
N GLY A 378 12.22 9.70 -35.31
CA GLY A 378 13.30 10.58 -35.65
C GLY A 378 12.87 11.89 -36.33
N SER A 379 13.42 12.97 -35.82
CA SER A 379 13.91 14.09 -36.64
C SER A 379 14.97 14.82 -35.85
N GLU A 380 16.18 14.87 -36.44
CA GLU A 380 17.30 15.69 -35.97
C GLU A 380 16.90 17.17 -35.98
N ASP A 381 16.99 17.81 -34.80
CA ASP A 381 17.39 19.21 -34.71
C ASP A 381 17.97 19.44 -33.28
N THR A 382 19.30 19.66 -33.30
CA THR A 382 20.09 19.99 -32.12
C THR A 382 19.83 21.42 -31.71
N GLU A 383 19.00 21.64 -30.67
CA GLU A 383 19.07 22.82 -29.82
C GLU A 383 19.25 22.37 -28.36
N SER A 384 20.38 22.77 -27.81
CA SER A 384 20.71 22.58 -26.39
C SER A 384 19.71 23.34 -25.51
N VAL A 385 18.70 22.63 -24.99
CA VAL A 385 17.83 23.15 -23.94
C VAL A 385 18.61 23.03 -22.62
N GLN A 386 19.06 24.17 -22.10
CA GLN A 386 19.47 24.28 -20.71
C GLN A 386 18.25 23.97 -19.83
N THR A 387 18.20 22.77 -19.30
CA THR A 387 17.31 22.40 -18.21
C THR A 387 17.77 23.17 -16.97
N GLY A 388 17.03 24.23 -16.61
CA GLY A 388 17.09 24.84 -15.28
C GLY A 388 16.55 23.85 -14.27
N GLY A 389 17.36 22.89 -13.86
CA GLY A 389 17.05 21.97 -12.80
C GLY A 389 17.06 22.71 -11.47
N ASN A 390 15.89 22.87 -10.84
CA ASN A 390 15.86 23.04 -9.40
C ASN A 390 16.46 21.74 -8.82
N GLU A 391 17.64 21.88 -8.23
CA GLU A 391 18.36 20.79 -7.57
C GLU A 391 17.45 20.25 -6.45
N TYR A 392 16.86 19.08 -6.68
CA TYR A 392 15.97 18.45 -5.70
C TYR A 392 16.77 18.08 -4.46
N GLN A 393 16.48 18.74 -3.33
CA GLN A 393 17.15 18.46 -2.06
C GLN A 393 16.63 17.15 -1.47
N PRO A 394 17.46 16.13 -1.24
CA PRO A 394 17.02 14.89 -0.60
C PRO A 394 16.47 15.14 0.80
N LEU A 395 15.51 14.33 1.23
CA LEU A 395 14.95 14.39 2.60
C LEU A 395 15.98 13.97 3.65
N GLU A 396 16.91 13.12 3.27
CA GLU A 396 18.03 12.65 4.08
C GLU A 396 19.26 12.51 3.17
N ASP A 397 20.38 13.13 3.55
CA ASP A 397 21.61 13.10 2.76
C ASP A 397 22.49 11.89 3.08
N GLY A 398 23.33 11.55 2.13
CA GLY A 398 24.48 10.69 2.37
C GLY A 398 24.19 9.19 2.41
N TYR A 399 23.10 8.71 1.84
CA TYR A 399 22.88 7.26 1.68
C TYR A 399 22.28 6.87 0.33
N VAL A 400 22.38 5.58 0.01
CA VAL A 400 21.75 4.95 -1.16
C VAL A 400 20.92 3.75 -0.71
N ILE A 401 19.90 3.39 -1.49
CA ILE A 401 19.13 2.17 -1.28
C ILE A 401 19.60 1.11 -2.27
N LEU A 402 19.97 -0.05 -1.76
CA LEU A 402 20.43 -1.19 -2.57
C LEU A 402 19.65 -2.46 -2.24
N PRO A 403 19.49 -3.38 -3.20
CA PRO A 403 19.05 -4.75 -2.91
C PRO A 403 19.99 -5.44 -1.91
N LYS A 404 19.44 -6.22 -0.97
CA LYS A 404 20.20 -6.86 0.12
C LYS A 404 21.15 -7.96 -0.33
N ASP A 405 20.92 -8.58 -1.48
CA ASP A 405 21.65 -9.75 -1.98
C ASP A 405 22.65 -9.42 -3.10
N VAL A 406 22.96 -8.13 -3.32
CA VAL A 406 24.05 -7.76 -4.24
C VAL A 406 25.37 -7.91 -3.51
N ASP A 407 25.94 -9.13 -3.61
CA ASP A 407 27.31 -9.40 -3.14
C ASP A 407 28.31 -8.54 -3.96
N ASN A 408 28.93 -7.55 -3.31
CA ASN A 408 29.98 -6.70 -3.87
C ASN A 408 31.33 -7.45 -4.05
N SER A 409 31.31 -8.77 -4.16
CA SER A 409 32.48 -9.54 -4.52
C SER A 409 32.49 -9.81 -6.01
N GLY A 410 33.24 -9.00 -6.76
CA GLY A 410 33.60 -9.29 -8.15
C GLY A 410 34.43 -10.55 -8.25
N ASP A 411 33.86 -11.70 -8.03
CA ASP A 411 34.47 -12.98 -8.35
C ASP A 411 33.39 -14.03 -8.65
N SER A 412 33.33 -14.43 -9.91
CA SER A 412 32.46 -15.48 -10.41
C SER A 412 32.90 -16.82 -9.87
N LYS A 413 32.29 -17.29 -8.78
CA LYS A 413 32.28 -18.73 -8.45
C LYS A 413 30.87 -19.17 -8.13
N LYS A 414 30.36 -20.06 -9.01
CA LYS A 414 29.18 -20.89 -8.81
C LYS A 414 29.22 -21.50 -7.41
N ASN A 415 28.27 -21.12 -6.55
CA ASN A 415 27.91 -21.96 -5.40
C ASN A 415 26.39 -21.91 -5.20
N GLY A 416 25.80 -23.08 -5.35
CA GLY A 416 24.39 -23.33 -5.14
C GLY A 416 23.92 -22.96 -3.75
N GLY A 417 22.72 -22.40 -3.72
CA GLY A 417 21.92 -21.95 -2.59
C GLY A 417 22.25 -22.52 -1.21
N LYS A 418 22.77 -21.66 -0.38
CA LYS A 418 22.61 -21.73 1.06
C LYS A 418 22.02 -20.40 1.55
N SER A 419 20.72 -20.22 1.37
CA SER A 419 19.94 -19.32 2.21
C SER A 419 20.24 -19.75 3.64
N SER A 420 20.92 -18.89 4.38
CA SER A 420 21.43 -19.17 5.71
C SER A 420 20.26 -19.59 6.61
N ALA A 421 20.30 -20.82 7.10
CA ALA A 421 19.37 -21.34 8.11
C ALA A 421 19.24 -20.41 9.33
N LYS A 422 20.21 -19.51 9.55
CA LYS A 422 20.21 -18.46 10.59
C LYS A 422 19.17 -17.36 10.35
N SER A 423 18.92 -16.91 9.11
CA SER A 423 17.91 -15.85 8.84
C SER A 423 16.50 -16.42 8.98
N ILE A 424 16.28 -17.66 8.53
CA ILE A 424 14.99 -18.35 8.70
C ILE A 424 14.72 -18.58 10.19
N TRP A 425 15.73 -18.94 10.98
CA TRP A 425 15.62 -19.10 12.44
C TRP A 425 15.32 -17.78 13.15
N LYS A 426 15.97 -16.69 12.78
CA LYS A 426 15.76 -15.37 13.42
C LYS A 426 14.32 -14.87 13.18
N ASN A 427 13.82 -14.96 11.96
CA ASN A 427 12.43 -14.59 11.61
C ASN A 427 11.40 -15.52 12.26
N PHE A 428 11.74 -16.81 12.43
CA PHE A 428 10.89 -17.77 13.11
C PHE A 428 10.80 -17.47 14.63
N LEU A 429 11.92 -17.19 15.29
CA LEU A 429 11.95 -16.85 16.71
C LEU A 429 11.17 -15.56 16.99
N GLN A 430 11.29 -14.55 16.16
CA GLN A 430 10.55 -13.28 16.29
C GLN A 430 9.02 -13.47 16.14
N LYS A 431 8.59 -14.39 15.26
CA LYS A 431 7.17 -14.76 15.15
C LYS A 431 6.68 -15.59 16.35
N VAL A 432 7.53 -16.42 16.91
CA VAL A 432 7.22 -17.19 18.14
C VAL A 432 7.07 -16.26 19.35
N GLU A 433 7.94 -15.25 19.49
CA GLU A 433 7.83 -14.22 20.54
C GLU A 433 6.54 -13.41 20.40
N ALA A 434 6.18 -12.99 19.19
CA ALA A 434 4.92 -12.27 18.94
C ALA A 434 3.68 -13.10 19.29
N VAL A 435 3.69 -14.42 19.00
CA VAL A 435 2.60 -15.34 19.39
C VAL A 435 2.57 -15.55 20.91
N TRP A 436 3.74 -15.60 21.55
CA TRP A 436 3.86 -15.71 23.00
C TRP A 436 3.30 -14.47 23.72
N ASP A 437 3.67 -13.27 23.27
CA ASP A 437 3.18 -11.99 23.81
C ASP A 437 1.67 -11.81 23.60
N PHE A 438 1.15 -12.20 22.43
CA PHE A 438 -0.28 -12.22 22.16
C PHE A 438 -1.01 -13.19 23.10
N GLY A 439 -0.45 -14.37 23.33
CA GLY A 439 -0.96 -15.35 24.29
C GLY A 439 -0.99 -14.79 25.71
N GLN A 440 0.06 -14.13 26.16
CA GLN A 440 0.13 -13.52 27.49
C GLN A 440 -0.94 -12.43 27.70
N LYS A 441 -1.14 -11.57 26.70
CA LYS A 441 -2.15 -10.49 26.78
C LYS A 441 -3.60 -11.00 26.77
N LYS A 442 -3.89 -12.03 25.98
CA LYS A 442 -5.26 -12.56 25.82
C LYS A 442 -5.72 -13.43 27.00
N PHE A 443 -4.79 -13.90 27.82
CA PHE A 443 -5.08 -14.82 28.94
C PHE A 443 -4.83 -14.23 30.32
N ALA A 444 -4.77 -12.90 30.43
CA ALA A 444 -4.59 -12.14 31.68
C ALA A 444 -5.80 -12.27 32.64
N GLY A 445 -6.39 -13.31 32.86
CA GLY A 445 -7.49 -13.59 33.79
C GLY A 445 -7.73 -15.07 34.02
N LYS A 446 -6.96 -15.94 33.31
CA LYS A 446 -7.11 -17.40 33.46
C LYS A 446 -6.19 -17.97 34.54
N SER A 447 -6.58 -19.12 35.10
CA SER A 447 -5.79 -19.83 36.11
C SER A 447 -4.42 -20.24 35.54
N THR A 448 -3.45 -20.41 36.43
CA THR A 448 -2.07 -20.80 36.10
C THR A 448 -2.03 -22.10 35.27
N THR A 449 -2.88 -23.06 35.63
CA THR A 449 -2.96 -24.36 34.95
C THR A 449 -3.49 -24.22 33.52
N GLU A 450 -4.52 -23.39 33.29
CA GLU A 450 -5.07 -23.11 31.95
C GLU A 450 -4.06 -22.40 31.06
N LYS A 451 -3.27 -21.49 31.62
CA LYS A 451 -2.19 -20.81 30.90
C LYS A 451 -1.11 -21.77 30.41
N TYR A 452 -0.71 -22.73 31.23
CA TYR A 452 0.30 -23.74 30.84
C TYR A 452 -0.22 -24.71 29.78
N VAL A 453 -1.48 -25.13 29.85
CA VAL A 453 -2.07 -26.04 28.84
C VAL A 453 -2.15 -25.35 27.48
N ILE A 454 -2.56 -24.08 27.42
CA ILE A 454 -2.69 -23.33 26.16
C ILE A 454 -1.30 -22.99 25.59
N ALA A 455 -0.34 -22.57 26.45
CA ALA A 455 1.03 -22.32 26.03
C ALA A 455 1.71 -23.59 25.47
N GLY A 456 1.51 -24.74 26.12
CA GLY A 456 2.00 -26.03 25.65
C GLY A 456 1.43 -26.43 24.29
N GLY A 457 0.12 -26.20 24.06
CA GLY A 457 -0.55 -26.44 22.79
C GLY A 457 -0.01 -25.56 21.66
N CYS A 458 0.23 -24.28 21.91
CA CYS A 458 0.80 -23.35 20.91
C CYS A 458 2.24 -23.74 20.53
N VAL A 459 3.07 -24.11 21.51
CA VAL A 459 4.45 -24.56 21.25
C VAL A 459 4.47 -25.88 20.46
N ALA A 460 3.59 -26.82 20.79
CA ALA A 460 3.47 -28.08 20.04
C ALA A 460 3.05 -27.87 18.58
N LEU A 461 2.11 -26.96 18.31
CA LEU A 461 1.66 -26.60 16.97
C LEU A 461 2.80 -25.97 16.15
N VAL A 462 3.56 -25.08 16.74
CA VAL A 462 4.72 -24.43 16.10
C VAL A 462 5.81 -25.44 15.74
N ILE A 463 6.10 -26.40 16.62
CA ILE A 463 7.07 -27.47 16.35
C ILE A 463 6.58 -28.39 15.23
N LEU A 464 5.29 -28.65 15.16
CA LEU A 464 4.67 -29.50 14.13
C LEU A 464 4.75 -28.85 12.75
N ILE A 465 4.42 -27.56 12.64
CA ILE A 465 4.54 -26.78 11.41
C ILE A 465 6.01 -26.73 10.95
N PHE A 466 6.94 -26.50 11.86
CA PHE A 466 8.36 -26.48 11.53
C PHE A 466 8.87 -27.83 11.02
N SER A 467 8.45 -28.92 11.65
CA SER A 467 8.81 -30.27 11.23
C SER A 467 8.27 -30.59 9.83
N LEU A 468 7.06 -30.10 9.51
CA LEU A 468 6.46 -30.23 8.18
C LEU A 468 7.24 -29.44 7.12
N ILE A 469 7.64 -28.22 7.43
CA ILE A 469 8.45 -27.37 6.53
C ILE A 469 9.80 -28.03 6.24
N VAL A 470 10.48 -28.55 7.27
CA VAL A 470 11.75 -29.25 7.11
C VAL A 470 11.60 -30.54 6.28
N LEU A 471 10.47 -31.26 6.43
CA LEU A 471 10.16 -32.44 5.62
C LEU A 471 9.89 -32.06 4.14
N LEU A 472 9.18 -30.96 3.89
CA LEU A 472 8.92 -30.46 2.54
C LEU A 472 10.19 -29.98 1.84
N ILE A 473 11.09 -29.31 2.56
CA ILE A 473 12.40 -28.89 2.02
C ILE A 473 13.28 -30.11 1.71
N ARG A 474 13.22 -31.18 2.54
CA ARG A 474 13.95 -32.44 2.28
C ARG A 474 13.37 -33.27 1.15
N ARG A 475 12.09 -33.12 0.81
CA ARG A 475 11.45 -33.80 -0.34
C ARG A 475 11.73 -33.11 -1.69
N ARG A 476 12.17 -31.85 -1.67
CA ARG A 476 12.57 -31.08 -2.87
C ARG A 476 14.07 -31.14 -3.19
N ARG A 477 14.83 -31.89 -2.42
CA ARG A 477 16.21 -32.32 -2.70
C ARG A 477 16.25 -33.83 -2.99
#